data_7b10ac279b93d1e0f89783a13f0c8fc3
#
_entry.id   7b10ac279b93d1e0f89783a13f0c8fc3
#
_cell.length_a   1.000
_cell.length_b   1.000
_cell.length_c   1.000
_cell.angle_alpha   90.00
_cell.angle_beta   90.00
_cell.angle_gamma   90.00
#
_symmetry.space_group_name_H-M   'P 1'
#
loop_
_entity.id
_entity.type
_entity.pdbx_description
1 polymer ?
#
loop_
_entity_poly.entity_id
_entity_poly.type
_entity_poly.pdbx_seq_one_letter_code
_entity_poly.pdbx_strand_id
1 'polypeptide(L)'
;MNPAAWLQRTARRMPQAPALMLGARILSDYAGFADRAARIAAGLAARGIGRGDRVALFMANRPEYLEAIYGIWQRGAVAVPINAKLHPTEAAWILQNSGAALVFVTGQSDLPGALDVDSPAFAELAGAAPMPEPAMVARDDTVWLFYTSGTTGRPKGVEITAGNVAAMCLGYFSDVDSVSPEDAALYAAPMSHGAGIYSFVHVMRGARHVVPPSGGFDAGEILDLAPRLGNVSMFAAPTMIRRLVDRAKATGQTGEGIRSIVYGGGPMYLADIIEAVEVMGPRFVQIYGQGESPMCITALPRDLVADRSHPRWRKRLASVGTAQAPVEVRIADADGQPLPPGETGEILVRGASVMKGYWQNPEATAAALKDGWPWTGDMGALDADGFLTLKDRSKDVIISGGTNIYPREVEEALLLHPSVHEVAVLGQPDPEWGEAVVACVTPAPGVTPDPAALDAHCRAHIAGFKRPKRYHLLEALPKNNYGKVLKTELRRMLGQEG
;
A
#
# COMPACT_ATOMS: atom_id res chain seq x y z
N MET A 1 11.50 -21.01 -0.21
CA MET A 1 12.10 -20.48 1.07
C MET A 1 10.95 -19.99 1.94
N ASN A 2 10.78 -20.56 3.14
CA ASN A 2 9.68 -20.19 4.03
C ASN A 2 9.97 -18.83 4.70
N PRO A 3 9.05 -17.84 4.69
CA PRO A 3 9.23 -16.56 5.39
C PRO A 3 9.55 -16.70 6.89
N ALA A 4 8.98 -17.69 7.58
CA ALA A 4 9.28 -17.94 8.99
C ALA A 4 10.75 -18.35 9.25
N ALA A 5 11.46 -18.89 8.24
CA ALA A 5 12.88 -19.20 8.37
C ALA A 5 13.73 -17.93 8.58
N TRP A 6 13.28 -16.78 8.11
CA TRP A 6 13.97 -15.51 8.39
C TRP A 6 13.84 -15.10 9.85
N LEU A 7 12.65 -15.28 10.44
CA LEU A 7 12.44 -15.07 11.87
C LEU A 7 13.31 -16.00 12.71
N GLN A 8 13.31 -17.31 12.41
CA GLN A 8 14.12 -18.29 13.11
C GLN A 8 15.62 -17.97 13.02
N ARG A 9 16.12 -17.58 11.85
CA ARG A 9 17.50 -17.15 11.66
C ARG A 9 17.85 -15.94 12.51
N THR A 10 16.97 -14.95 12.55
CA THR A 10 17.18 -13.73 13.35
C THR A 10 17.14 -14.04 14.84
N ALA A 11 16.18 -14.84 15.30
CA ALA A 11 16.09 -15.28 16.70
C ALA A 11 17.35 -16.05 17.17
N ARG A 12 17.94 -16.90 16.32
CA ARG A 12 19.20 -17.58 16.63
C ARG A 12 20.38 -16.61 16.73
N ARG A 13 20.43 -15.59 15.87
CA ARG A 13 21.51 -14.60 15.82
C ARG A 13 21.41 -13.55 16.91
N MET A 14 20.19 -13.11 17.24
CA MET A 14 19.88 -11.99 18.12
C MET A 14 18.73 -12.33 19.08
N PRO A 15 18.85 -13.39 19.91
CA PRO A 15 17.72 -13.91 20.70
C PRO A 15 17.13 -12.89 21.65
N GLN A 16 17.96 -12.05 22.28
CA GLN A 16 17.55 -11.07 23.28
C GLN A 16 17.25 -9.67 22.72
N ALA A 17 17.38 -9.49 21.37
CA ALA A 17 17.05 -8.20 20.76
C ALA A 17 15.53 -7.96 20.87
N PRO A 18 15.10 -6.73 21.25
CA PRO A 18 13.69 -6.38 21.29
C PRO A 18 13.02 -6.62 19.93
N ALA A 19 11.90 -7.36 19.91
CA ALA A 19 11.20 -7.74 18.70
C ALA A 19 9.81 -7.09 18.62
N LEU A 20 8.89 -7.44 19.52
CA LEU A 20 7.51 -6.98 19.49
C LEU A 20 7.28 -5.92 20.58
N MET A 21 6.68 -4.79 20.18
CA MET A 21 6.43 -3.67 21.08
C MET A 21 5.00 -3.12 20.92
N LEU A 22 4.44 -2.66 22.01
CA LEU A 22 3.23 -1.82 22.03
C LEU A 22 3.62 -0.42 22.52
N GLY A 23 3.59 0.56 21.65
CA GLY A 23 4.21 1.84 21.92
C GLY A 23 5.69 1.69 22.27
N ALA A 24 6.12 2.28 23.37
CA ALA A 24 7.51 2.16 23.85
C ALA A 24 7.75 0.94 24.76
N ARG A 25 6.73 0.12 25.03
CA ARG A 25 6.84 -1.06 25.88
C ARG A 25 7.25 -2.29 25.09
N ILE A 26 8.36 -2.91 25.44
CA ILE A 26 8.80 -4.19 24.88
C ILE A 26 7.89 -5.29 25.45
N LEU A 27 7.32 -6.11 24.56
CA LEU A 27 6.48 -7.26 24.91
C LEU A 27 7.22 -8.56 24.74
N SER A 28 8.08 -8.66 23.71
CA SER A 28 8.86 -9.86 23.40
C SER A 28 10.18 -9.50 22.74
N ASP A 29 11.19 -10.29 23.00
CA ASP A 29 12.42 -10.36 22.21
C ASP A 29 12.25 -11.31 21.00
N TYR A 30 13.29 -11.45 20.18
CA TYR A 30 13.24 -12.31 18.99
C TYR A 30 13.14 -13.79 19.34
N ALA A 31 13.70 -14.24 20.48
CA ALA A 31 13.54 -15.62 20.93
C ALA A 31 12.09 -15.91 21.30
N GLY A 32 11.45 -15.04 22.08
CA GLY A 32 10.04 -15.15 22.44
C GLY A 32 9.11 -15.05 21.25
N PHE A 33 9.36 -14.15 20.31
CA PHE A 33 8.58 -14.02 19.07
C PHE A 33 8.65 -15.29 18.23
N ALA A 34 9.84 -15.87 18.05
CA ALA A 34 10.01 -17.11 17.27
C ALA A 34 9.39 -18.32 17.98
N ASP A 35 9.51 -18.43 19.30
CA ASP A 35 8.88 -19.49 20.10
C ASP A 35 7.35 -19.40 20.00
N ARG A 36 6.78 -18.20 20.14
CA ARG A 36 5.34 -17.98 20.04
C ARG A 36 4.80 -18.37 18.66
N ALA A 37 5.49 -17.96 17.58
CA ALA A 37 5.14 -18.36 16.20
C ALA A 37 5.21 -19.88 16.01
N ALA A 38 6.24 -20.54 16.58
CA ALA A 38 6.39 -21.99 16.50
C ALA A 38 5.30 -22.75 17.28
N ARG A 39 4.83 -22.22 18.41
CA ARG A 39 3.71 -22.78 19.16
C ARG A 39 2.39 -22.62 18.42
N ILE A 40 2.13 -21.43 17.83
CA ILE A 40 0.96 -21.22 16.98
C ILE A 40 0.96 -22.20 15.80
N ALA A 41 2.11 -22.44 15.16
CA ALA A 41 2.24 -23.41 14.08
C ALA A 41 1.87 -24.83 14.52
N ALA A 42 2.30 -25.25 15.70
CA ALA A 42 1.96 -26.55 16.28
C ALA A 42 0.47 -26.64 16.63
N GLY A 43 -0.12 -25.60 17.20
CA GLY A 43 -1.55 -25.51 17.48
C GLY A 43 -2.42 -25.56 16.22
N LEU A 44 -1.95 -24.95 15.11
CA LEU A 44 -2.59 -25.06 13.79
C LEU A 44 -2.52 -26.51 13.27
N ALA A 45 -1.36 -27.18 13.43
CA ALA A 45 -1.21 -28.58 13.07
C ALA A 45 -2.17 -29.48 13.84
N ALA A 46 -2.34 -29.27 15.15
CA ALA A 46 -3.28 -30.02 15.99
C ALA A 46 -4.75 -29.85 15.55
N ARG A 47 -5.06 -28.75 14.85
CA ARG A 47 -6.38 -28.49 14.25
C ARG A 47 -6.49 -28.99 12.80
N GLY A 48 -5.54 -29.78 12.32
CA GLY A 48 -5.54 -30.36 10.98
C GLY A 48 -5.09 -29.41 9.87
N ILE A 49 -4.62 -28.20 10.21
CA ILE A 49 -4.11 -27.25 9.20
C ILE A 49 -2.72 -27.69 8.74
N GLY A 50 -2.57 -27.88 7.44
CA GLY A 50 -1.38 -28.37 6.77
C GLY A 50 -0.69 -27.32 5.88
N ARG A 51 0.35 -27.79 5.17
CA ARG A 51 1.01 -26.98 4.13
C ARG A 51 0.02 -26.65 3.02
N GLY A 52 -0.01 -25.38 2.62
CA GLY A 52 -0.88 -24.89 1.55
C GLY A 52 -2.32 -24.62 1.98
N ASP A 53 -2.73 -24.98 3.21
CA ASP A 53 -4.02 -24.58 3.75
C ASP A 53 -4.02 -23.07 4.03
N ARG A 54 -5.19 -22.46 3.90
CA ARG A 54 -5.35 -21.01 4.08
C ARG A 54 -5.82 -20.72 5.50
N VAL A 55 -5.16 -19.77 6.14
CA VAL A 55 -5.56 -19.22 7.44
C VAL A 55 -5.68 -17.72 7.30
N ALA A 56 -6.84 -17.19 7.63
CA ALA A 56 -7.12 -15.77 7.49
C ALA A 56 -6.77 -14.99 8.77
N LEU A 57 -6.51 -13.69 8.60
CA LEU A 57 -6.32 -12.72 9.67
C LEU A 57 -7.27 -11.54 9.42
N PHE A 58 -8.36 -11.49 10.18
CA PHE A 58 -9.30 -10.37 10.20
C PHE A 58 -9.14 -9.64 11.52
N MET A 59 -7.98 -9.02 11.70
CA MET A 59 -7.50 -8.45 12.95
C MET A 59 -7.12 -6.99 12.78
N ALA A 60 -7.39 -6.18 13.81
CA ALA A 60 -6.76 -4.86 13.94
C ALA A 60 -5.22 -4.99 14.10
N ASN A 61 -4.50 -3.89 13.89
CA ASN A 61 -3.06 -3.88 14.14
C ASN A 61 -2.81 -4.13 15.62
N ARG A 62 -2.02 -5.16 15.90
CA ARG A 62 -1.59 -5.54 17.25
C ARG A 62 -0.35 -6.45 17.16
N PRO A 63 0.47 -6.56 18.21
CA PRO A 63 1.66 -7.40 18.19
C PRO A 63 1.39 -8.86 17.83
N GLU A 64 0.28 -9.42 18.32
CA GLU A 64 -0.16 -10.80 18.06
C GLU A 64 -0.44 -11.06 16.57
N TYR A 65 -0.67 -10.01 15.78
CA TYR A 65 -0.79 -10.14 14.31
C TYR A 65 0.48 -10.73 13.69
N LEU A 66 1.67 -10.28 14.14
CA LEU A 66 2.94 -10.83 13.67
C LEU A 66 3.18 -12.25 14.18
N GLU A 67 2.85 -12.52 15.44
CA GLU A 67 2.94 -13.90 15.98
C GLU A 67 2.08 -14.87 15.15
N ALA A 68 0.84 -14.48 14.87
CA ALA A 68 -0.11 -15.29 14.11
C ALA A 68 0.35 -15.51 12.66
N ILE A 69 0.74 -14.46 11.94
CA ILE A 69 1.12 -14.59 10.53
C ILE A 69 2.42 -15.38 10.37
N TYR A 70 3.41 -15.19 11.26
CA TYR A 70 4.64 -15.98 11.25
C TYR A 70 4.39 -17.43 11.68
N GLY A 71 3.41 -17.67 12.56
CA GLY A 71 2.94 -19.02 12.92
C GLY A 71 2.30 -19.74 11.74
N ILE A 72 1.48 -19.03 10.93
CA ILE A 72 0.92 -19.56 9.69
C ILE A 72 2.03 -19.99 8.74
N TRP A 73 3.03 -19.14 8.49
CA TRP A 73 4.16 -19.49 7.63
C TRP A 73 5.06 -20.57 8.22
N GLN A 74 5.28 -20.58 9.53
CA GLN A 74 6.02 -21.67 10.21
C GLN A 74 5.38 -23.02 9.90
N ARG A 75 4.04 -23.10 9.89
CA ARG A 75 3.28 -24.29 9.52
C ARG A 75 3.34 -24.61 8.03
N GLY A 76 3.79 -23.69 7.18
CA GLY A 76 3.75 -23.80 5.73
C GLY A 76 2.36 -23.54 5.13
N ALA A 77 1.47 -22.96 5.91
CA ALA A 77 0.15 -22.52 5.48
C ALA A 77 0.23 -21.16 4.77
N VAL A 78 -0.86 -20.80 4.08
CA VAL A 78 -1.00 -19.55 3.32
C VAL A 78 -1.72 -18.52 4.18
N ALA A 79 -1.11 -17.37 4.39
CA ALA A 79 -1.77 -16.26 5.07
C ALA A 79 -2.78 -15.56 4.15
N VAL A 80 -3.96 -15.28 4.68
CA VAL A 80 -5.01 -14.50 4.00
C VAL A 80 -5.34 -13.27 4.85
N PRO A 81 -4.55 -12.20 4.75
CA PRO A 81 -4.81 -10.97 5.48
C PRO A 81 -6.06 -10.28 4.94
N ILE A 82 -6.96 -9.93 5.83
CA ILE A 82 -8.19 -9.21 5.54
C ILE A 82 -8.17 -7.89 6.31
N ASN A 83 -8.53 -6.80 5.65
CA ASN A 83 -8.61 -5.51 6.33
C ASN A 83 -9.70 -5.54 7.40
N ALA A 84 -9.32 -5.28 8.65
CA ALA A 84 -10.23 -5.28 9.80
C ALA A 84 -11.38 -4.26 9.72
N LYS A 85 -11.32 -3.32 8.78
CA LYS A 85 -12.37 -2.32 8.53
C LYS A 85 -13.37 -2.73 7.45
N LEU A 86 -13.20 -3.89 6.81
CA LEU A 86 -14.19 -4.39 5.86
C LEU A 86 -15.49 -4.78 6.59
N HIS A 87 -16.59 -4.66 5.86
CA HIS A 87 -17.85 -5.17 6.38
C HIS A 87 -17.79 -6.69 6.57
N PRO A 88 -18.41 -7.28 7.60
CA PRO A 88 -18.39 -8.72 7.84
C PRO A 88 -18.81 -9.57 6.63
N THR A 89 -19.74 -9.10 5.81
CA THR A 89 -20.16 -9.80 4.58
C THR A 89 -19.06 -9.86 3.52
N GLU A 90 -18.21 -8.82 3.42
CA GLU A 90 -17.06 -8.81 2.53
C GLU A 90 -15.97 -9.77 3.04
N ALA A 91 -15.72 -9.76 4.36
CA ALA A 91 -14.81 -10.70 5.00
C ALA A 91 -15.27 -12.14 4.83
N ALA A 92 -16.58 -12.43 5.05
CA ALA A 92 -17.16 -13.74 4.83
C ALA A 92 -17.00 -14.22 3.39
N TRP A 93 -17.16 -13.34 2.41
CA TRP A 93 -16.93 -13.69 1.02
C TRP A 93 -15.45 -14.05 0.74
N ILE A 94 -14.50 -13.30 1.31
CA ILE A 94 -13.06 -13.59 1.18
C ILE A 94 -12.73 -14.95 1.82
N LEU A 95 -13.31 -15.25 2.98
CA LEU A 95 -13.14 -16.55 3.65
C LEU A 95 -13.66 -17.70 2.78
N GLN A 96 -14.83 -17.55 2.21
CA GLN A 96 -15.43 -18.54 1.32
C GLN A 96 -14.58 -18.72 0.05
N ASN A 97 -14.20 -17.64 -0.61
CA ASN A 97 -13.43 -17.67 -1.87
C ASN A 97 -12.03 -18.25 -1.65
N SER A 98 -11.33 -17.86 -0.58
CA SER A 98 -10.01 -18.41 -0.25
C SER A 98 -10.08 -19.85 0.24
N GLY A 99 -11.23 -20.30 0.72
CA GLY A 99 -11.39 -21.57 1.42
C GLY A 99 -10.55 -21.62 2.70
N ALA A 100 -10.46 -20.48 3.42
CA ALA A 100 -9.74 -20.43 4.69
C ALA A 100 -10.40 -21.33 5.74
N ALA A 101 -9.62 -22.25 6.32
CA ALA A 101 -10.09 -23.22 7.30
C ALA A 101 -10.26 -22.60 8.70
N LEU A 102 -9.57 -21.49 8.97
CA LEU A 102 -9.60 -20.75 10.25
C LEU A 102 -9.36 -19.27 9.97
N VAL A 103 -9.98 -18.41 10.79
CA VAL A 103 -9.72 -16.97 10.78
C VAL A 103 -9.41 -16.46 12.18
N PHE A 104 -8.23 -15.87 12.36
CA PHE A 104 -7.89 -15.12 13.56
C PHE A 104 -8.61 -13.76 13.54
N VAL A 105 -9.28 -13.44 14.63
CA VAL A 105 -10.05 -12.19 14.76
C VAL A 105 -9.65 -11.45 16.04
N THR A 106 -10.01 -10.18 16.12
CA THR A 106 -9.95 -9.37 17.34
C THR A 106 -11.38 -9.14 17.84
N GLY A 107 -11.69 -9.65 19.02
CA GLY A 107 -13.04 -9.62 19.60
C GLY A 107 -13.98 -10.70 19.05
N GLN A 108 -15.23 -10.67 19.48
CA GLN A 108 -16.24 -11.63 19.06
C GLN A 108 -16.61 -11.46 17.58
N SER A 109 -16.77 -12.57 16.88
CA SER A 109 -17.11 -12.58 15.45
C SER A 109 -17.93 -13.83 15.12
N ASP A 110 -18.99 -13.64 14.32
CA ASP A 110 -19.84 -14.72 13.79
C ASP A 110 -19.30 -15.33 12.49
N LEU A 111 -18.09 -14.94 12.08
CA LEU A 111 -17.47 -15.50 10.88
C LEU A 111 -17.16 -16.99 11.06
N PRO A 112 -17.38 -17.82 10.02
CA PRO A 112 -17.03 -19.24 10.09
C PRO A 112 -15.55 -19.47 10.39
N GLY A 113 -15.25 -20.32 11.39
CA GLY A 113 -13.88 -20.62 11.78
C GLY A 113 -13.19 -19.48 12.55
N ALA A 114 -13.94 -18.52 13.09
CA ALA A 114 -13.38 -17.43 13.87
C ALA A 114 -12.76 -17.91 15.17
N LEU A 115 -11.53 -17.45 15.44
CA LEU A 115 -10.80 -17.67 16.67
C LEU A 115 -10.28 -16.32 17.17
N ASP A 116 -10.92 -15.81 18.22
CA ASP A 116 -10.49 -14.57 18.85
C ASP A 116 -9.14 -14.76 19.54
N VAL A 117 -8.17 -13.91 19.21
CA VAL A 117 -6.80 -13.97 19.73
C VAL A 117 -6.70 -13.63 21.25
N ASP A 118 -7.77 -13.09 21.82
CA ASP A 118 -7.86 -12.85 23.27
C ASP A 118 -8.60 -13.98 24.00
N SER A 119 -9.06 -15.03 23.28
CA SER A 119 -9.83 -16.13 23.85
C SER A 119 -8.94 -17.20 24.53
N PRO A 120 -9.49 -17.97 25.51
CA PRO A 120 -8.82 -19.15 26.04
C PRO A 120 -8.47 -20.19 24.97
N ALA A 121 -9.27 -20.31 23.92
CA ALA A 121 -9.02 -21.24 22.83
C ALA A 121 -7.80 -20.85 21.97
N PHE A 122 -7.51 -19.55 21.83
CA PHE A 122 -6.26 -19.09 21.23
C PHE A 122 -5.08 -19.29 22.19
N ALA A 123 -5.25 -19.03 23.48
CA ALA A 123 -4.22 -19.30 24.48
C ALA A 123 -3.80 -20.77 24.51
N GLU A 124 -4.77 -21.69 24.40
CA GLU A 124 -4.54 -23.14 24.27
C GLU A 124 -3.76 -23.45 22.97
N LEU A 125 -4.22 -22.92 21.81
CA LEU A 125 -3.53 -23.09 20.53
C LEU A 125 -2.08 -22.65 20.62
N ALA A 126 -1.85 -21.47 21.17
CA ALA A 126 -0.54 -20.87 21.29
C ALA A 126 0.27 -21.38 22.51
N GLY A 127 -0.30 -22.28 23.30
CA GLY A 127 0.34 -23.03 24.40
C GLY A 127 0.90 -24.39 23.97
N ALA A 128 0.69 -24.82 22.73
CA ALA A 128 1.20 -26.09 22.23
C ALA A 128 2.75 -26.17 22.30
N ALA A 129 3.30 -27.39 22.30
CA ALA A 129 4.76 -27.56 22.21
C ALA A 129 5.26 -26.99 20.85
N PRO A 130 6.33 -26.19 20.86
CA PRO A 130 6.72 -25.46 19.65
C PRO A 130 7.16 -26.40 18.52
N MET A 131 6.76 -26.09 17.29
CA MET A 131 7.23 -26.75 16.08
C MET A 131 8.72 -26.40 15.86
N PRO A 132 9.66 -27.38 15.85
CA PRO A 132 11.09 -27.10 15.94
C PRO A 132 11.67 -26.35 14.73
N GLU A 133 11.17 -26.64 13.54
CA GLU A 133 11.65 -26.01 12.29
C GLU A 133 10.48 -25.59 11.40
N PRO A 134 10.62 -24.51 10.61
CA PRO A 134 9.64 -24.13 9.62
C PRO A 134 9.41 -25.22 8.57
N ALA A 135 8.16 -25.39 8.16
CA ALA A 135 7.83 -26.32 7.09
C ALA A 135 8.57 -25.95 5.79
N MET A 136 8.91 -26.97 5.01
CA MET A 136 9.52 -26.77 3.69
C MET A 136 8.52 -26.07 2.76
N VAL A 137 8.93 -24.96 2.16
CA VAL A 137 8.17 -24.17 1.19
C VAL A 137 9.02 -23.98 -0.06
N ALA A 138 8.49 -24.36 -1.21
CA ALA A 138 9.14 -24.15 -2.50
C ALA A 138 9.05 -22.66 -2.92
N ARG A 139 9.86 -22.27 -3.90
CA ARG A 139 9.86 -20.90 -4.41
C ARG A 139 8.49 -20.47 -4.96
N ASP A 140 7.82 -21.40 -5.64
CA ASP A 140 6.56 -21.16 -6.33
C ASP A 140 5.31 -21.50 -5.48
N ASP A 141 5.51 -21.90 -4.22
CA ASP A 141 4.41 -22.08 -3.29
C ASP A 141 3.84 -20.72 -2.91
N THR A 142 2.51 -20.59 -2.97
CA THR A 142 1.79 -19.43 -2.47
C THR A 142 1.93 -19.35 -0.94
N VAL A 143 2.36 -18.22 -0.43
CA VAL A 143 2.51 -17.96 1.01
C VAL A 143 1.57 -16.86 1.51
N TRP A 144 1.02 -16.07 0.58
CA TRP A 144 0.12 -14.98 0.88
C TRP A 144 -0.94 -14.86 -0.21
N LEU A 145 -2.22 -14.83 0.16
CA LEU A 145 -3.33 -14.44 -0.71
C LEU A 145 -3.71 -13.00 -0.37
N PHE A 146 -3.39 -12.10 -1.28
CA PHE A 146 -3.68 -10.68 -1.11
C PHE A 146 -4.95 -10.30 -1.87
N TYR A 147 -6.03 -9.94 -1.14
CA TYR A 147 -7.28 -9.55 -1.78
C TYR A 147 -7.29 -8.07 -2.14
N THR A 148 -7.38 -7.78 -3.44
CA THR A 148 -7.49 -6.42 -3.98
C THR A 148 -8.94 -6.12 -4.34
N SER A 149 -9.36 -4.86 -4.16
CA SER A 149 -10.66 -4.39 -4.65
C SER A 149 -10.65 -4.42 -6.19
N GLY A 150 -11.26 -5.44 -6.77
CA GLY A 150 -11.38 -5.57 -8.22
C GLY A 150 -12.19 -4.42 -8.83
N THR A 151 -11.93 -4.11 -10.10
CA THR A 151 -12.72 -3.13 -10.88
C THR A 151 -14.13 -3.62 -11.20
N THR A 152 -14.41 -4.92 -10.99
CA THR A 152 -15.66 -5.63 -11.34
C THR A 152 -16.55 -5.93 -10.12
N GLY A 153 -16.35 -5.28 -8.99
CA GLY A 153 -17.21 -5.34 -7.81
C GLY A 153 -16.81 -6.33 -6.72
N ARG A 154 -16.23 -7.49 -7.03
CA ARG A 154 -15.74 -8.44 -6.01
C ARG A 154 -14.23 -8.45 -5.92
N PRO A 155 -13.63 -8.52 -4.70
CA PRO A 155 -12.18 -8.60 -4.54
C PRO A 155 -11.60 -9.84 -5.21
N LYS A 156 -10.37 -9.74 -5.77
CA LYS A 156 -9.64 -10.87 -6.33
C LYS A 156 -8.48 -11.23 -5.42
N GLY A 157 -8.30 -12.52 -5.14
CA GLY A 157 -7.17 -13.04 -4.38
C GLY A 157 -5.93 -13.13 -5.26
N VAL A 158 -4.94 -12.31 -5.01
CA VAL A 158 -3.64 -12.34 -5.70
C VAL A 158 -2.75 -13.38 -5.04
N GLU A 159 -2.23 -14.35 -5.79
CA GLU A 159 -1.31 -15.36 -5.30
C GLU A 159 0.12 -14.82 -5.25
N ILE A 160 0.61 -14.56 -4.04
CA ILE A 160 2.00 -14.14 -3.80
C ILE A 160 2.80 -15.34 -3.30
N THR A 161 3.81 -15.71 -4.06
CA THR A 161 4.67 -16.86 -3.75
C THR A 161 5.82 -16.48 -2.81
N ALA A 162 6.47 -17.48 -2.24
CA ALA A 162 7.69 -17.28 -1.46
C ALA A 162 8.82 -16.64 -2.29
N GLY A 163 8.85 -16.92 -3.59
CA GLY A 163 9.78 -16.27 -4.53
C GLY A 163 9.47 -14.80 -4.75
N ASN A 164 8.19 -14.44 -4.88
CA ASN A 164 7.77 -13.03 -5.03
C ASN A 164 8.15 -12.22 -3.78
N VAL A 165 7.89 -12.76 -2.57
CA VAL A 165 8.27 -12.11 -1.32
C VAL A 165 9.78 -11.92 -1.22
N ALA A 166 10.58 -12.91 -1.60
CA ALA A 166 12.04 -12.79 -1.60
C ALA A 166 12.54 -11.72 -2.58
N ALA A 167 11.94 -11.65 -3.78
CA ALA A 167 12.26 -10.63 -4.77
C ALA A 167 11.90 -9.22 -4.28
N MET A 168 10.72 -9.05 -3.68
CA MET A 168 10.30 -7.79 -3.06
C MET A 168 11.28 -7.34 -1.96
N CYS A 169 11.75 -8.27 -1.10
CA CYS A 169 12.74 -7.94 -0.08
C CYS A 169 14.08 -7.50 -0.68
N LEU A 170 14.53 -8.12 -1.78
CA LEU A 170 15.75 -7.69 -2.50
C LEU A 170 15.57 -6.29 -3.09
N GLY A 171 14.42 -6.02 -3.75
CA GLY A 171 14.09 -4.68 -4.25
C GLY A 171 14.09 -3.64 -3.15
N TYR A 172 13.53 -3.96 -1.97
CA TYR A 172 13.56 -3.04 -0.84
C TYR A 172 15.00 -2.65 -0.44
N PHE A 173 15.88 -3.65 -0.25
CA PHE A 173 17.27 -3.40 0.17
C PHE A 173 18.11 -2.73 -0.92
N SER A 174 17.78 -2.93 -2.20
CA SER A 174 18.50 -2.32 -3.33
C SER A 174 18.06 -0.88 -3.60
N ASP A 175 16.74 -0.62 -3.61
CA ASP A 175 16.18 0.57 -4.26
C ASP A 175 15.31 1.42 -3.33
N VAL A 176 14.84 0.87 -2.19
CA VAL A 176 13.91 1.60 -1.32
C VAL A 176 14.64 2.19 -0.11
N ASP A 177 15.13 1.33 0.80
CA ASP A 177 15.83 1.79 2.00
C ASP A 177 16.68 0.68 2.64
N SER A 178 17.60 1.08 3.50
CA SER A 178 18.34 0.17 4.39
C SER A 178 17.52 -0.13 5.66
N VAL A 179 17.83 -1.24 6.32
CA VAL A 179 17.28 -1.59 7.64
C VAL A 179 18.40 -2.02 8.55
N SER A 180 18.39 -1.55 9.79
CA SER A 180 19.33 -1.93 10.84
C SER A 180 18.61 -2.49 12.07
N PRO A 181 19.31 -3.18 12.98
CA PRO A 181 18.71 -3.66 14.25
C PRO A 181 18.19 -2.53 15.16
N GLU A 182 18.72 -1.33 15.01
CA GLU A 182 18.34 -0.15 15.79
C GLU A 182 17.03 0.46 15.29
N ASP A 183 16.54 0.06 14.11
CA ASP A 183 15.32 0.58 13.52
C ASP A 183 14.07 0.11 14.27
N ALA A 184 13.02 0.90 14.20
CA ALA A 184 11.70 0.59 14.70
C ALA A 184 10.68 0.64 13.56
N ALA A 185 10.22 -0.51 13.09
CA ALA A 185 9.13 -0.59 12.13
C ALA A 185 7.80 -0.25 12.82
N LEU A 186 7.22 0.91 12.53
CA LEU A 186 5.98 1.39 13.13
C LEU A 186 4.78 1.06 12.24
N TYR A 187 3.85 0.27 12.76
CA TYR A 187 2.65 -0.19 12.04
C TYR A 187 1.44 0.70 12.32
N ALA A 188 1.47 1.93 11.83
CA ALA A 188 0.32 2.84 11.87
C ALA A 188 -0.67 2.61 10.72
N ALA A 189 -0.18 2.20 9.55
CA ALA A 189 -1.02 1.73 8.45
C ALA A 189 -1.46 0.26 8.68
N PRO A 190 -2.57 -0.20 8.03
CA PRO A 190 -3.06 -1.57 8.23
C PRO A 190 -2.01 -2.64 7.91
N MET A 191 -1.77 -3.53 8.88
CA MET A 191 -0.83 -4.66 8.73
C MET A 191 -1.31 -5.71 7.73
N SER A 192 -2.59 -5.70 7.38
CA SER A 192 -3.15 -6.56 6.31
C SER A 192 -2.71 -6.15 4.90
N HIS A 193 -2.01 -5.02 4.75
CA HIS A 193 -1.57 -4.44 3.47
C HIS A 193 -0.08 -4.09 3.49
N GLY A 194 0.31 -3.05 2.77
CA GLY A 194 1.70 -2.67 2.54
C GLY A 194 2.57 -2.58 3.78
N ALA A 195 2.03 -2.06 4.90
CA ALA A 195 2.78 -2.00 6.15
C ALA A 195 3.19 -3.39 6.65
N GLY A 196 2.27 -4.37 6.61
CA GLY A 196 2.56 -5.74 7.05
C GLY A 196 3.54 -6.48 6.15
N ILE A 197 3.50 -6.21 4.83
CA ILE A 197 4.46 -6.79 3.87
C ILE A 197 5.89 -6.39 4.22
N TYR A 198 6.13 -5.16 4.63
CA TYR A 198 7.47 -4.72 5.02
C TYR A 198 7.99 -5.32 6.34
N SER A 199 7.16 -6.09 7.06
CA SER A 199 7.64 -6.84 8.24
C SER A 199 8.80 -7.79 7.89
N PHE A 200 8.83 -8.34 6.68
CA PHE A 200 9.88 -9.28 6.25
C PHE A 200 11.28 -8.66 6.32
N VAL A 201 11.47 -7.49 5.73
CA VAL A 201 12.79 -6.83 5.68
C VAL A 201 13.27 -6.43 7.08
N HIS A 202 12.34 -6.01 7.95
CA HIS A 202 12.65 -5.66 9.34
C HIS A 202 12.99 -6.89 10.19
N VAL A 203 12.23 -7.99 10.05
CA VAL A 203 12.57 -9.27 10.69
C VAL A 203 13.93 -9.79 10.25
N MET A 204 14.24 -9.73 8.94
CA MET A 204 15.54 -10.19 8.42
C MET A 204 16.74 -9.47 9.06
N ARG A 205 16.54 -8.22 9.46
CA ARG A 205 17.59 -7.37 10.03
C ARG A 205 17.60 -7.33 11.55
N GLY A 206 16.55 -7.83 12.21
CA GLY A 206 16.42 -7.83 13.66
C GLY A 206 15.95 -6.49 14.22
N ALA A 207 15.22 -5.72 13.42
CA ALA A 207 14.63 -4.45 13.85
C ALA A 207 13.44 -4.68 14.81
N ARG A 208 13.07 -3.65 15.55
CA ARG A 208 11.91 -3.65 16.46
C ARG A 208 10.62 -3.50 15.64
N HIS A 209 9.59 -4.23 16.03
CA HIS A 209 8.25 -4.15 15.44
C HIS A 209 7.31 -3.47 16.44
N VAL A 210 6.84 -2.30 16.11
CA VAL A 210 6.08 -1.43 17.02
C VAL A 210 4.67 -1.22 16.48
N VAL A 211 3.67 -1.57 17.30
CA VAL A 211 2.30 -1.15 17.09
C VAL A 211 2.01 0.05 18.00
N PRO A 212 1.47 1.16 17.48
CA PRO A 212 1.09 2.28 18.34
C PRO A 212 -0.05 1.86 19.29
N PRO A 213 -0.15 2.42 20.50
CA PRO A 213 -1.22 2.09 21.46
C PRO A 213 -2.63 2.20 20.91
N SER A 214 -2.89 3.15 20.00
CA SER A 214 -4.19 3.29 19.29
C SER A 214 -4.49 2.14 18.32
N GLY A 215 -3.49 1.31 17.97
CA GLY A 215 -3.62 0.26 16.95
C GLY A 215 -3.76 0.79 15.52
N GLY A 216 -3.59 2.10 15.29
CA GLY A 216 -3.83 2.72 13.99
C GLY A 216 -3.02 4.00 13.75
N PHE A 217 -3.52 4.82 12.82
CA PHE A 217 -2.89 6.08 12.49
C PHE A 217 -3.50 7.23 13.29
N ASP A 218 -2.71 7.75 14.21
CA ASP A 218 -2.90 9.05 14.83
C ASP A 218 -1.61 9.86 14.69
N ALA A 219 -1.71 11.05 14.06
CA ALA A 219 -0.54 11.86 13.76
C ALA A 219 0.15 12.41 15.02
N GLY A 220 -0.63 12.76 16.06
CA GLY A 220 -0.08 13.23 17.33
C GLY A 220 0.66 12.12 18.05
N GLU A 221 0.02 10.96 18.19
CA GLU A 221 0.63 9.78 18.81
C GLU A 221 1.95 9.38 18.11
N ILE A 222 1.98 9.39 16.77
CA ILE A 222 3.19 9.04 16.02
C ILE A 222 4.32 10.04 16.30
N LEU A 223 4.03 11.35 16.25
CA LEU A 223 5.02 12.39 16.48
C LEU A 223 5.54 12.40 17.92
N ASP A 224 4.72 12.03 18.90
CA ASP A 224 5.11 11.92 20.31
C ASP A 224 5.87 10.61 20.62
N LEU A 225 5.56 9.54 19.88
CA LEU A 225 6.18 8.23 20.08
C LEU A 225 7.55 8.12 19.39
N ALA A 226 7.70 8.71 18.21
CA ALA A 226 8.91 8.57 17.40
C ALA A 226 10.21 9.02 18.08
N PRO A 227 10.28 10.15 18.81
CA PRO A 227 11.49 10.54 19.54
C PRO A 227 11.89 9.53 20.64
N ARG A 228 10.90 8.86 21.26
CA ARG A 228 11.14 7.86 22.30
C ARG A 228 11.66 6.54 21.76
N LEU A 229 11.27 6.21 20.53
CA LEU A 229 11.69 4.99 19.84
C LEU A 229 13.05 5.18 19.14
N GLY A 230 13.24 6.31 18.50
CA GLY A 230 14.38 6.54 17.60
C GLY A 230 14.37 5.64 16.38
N ASN A 231 14.93 6.11 15.27
CA ASN A 231 15.06 5.37 14.01
C ASN A 231 13.75 4.72 13.51
N VAL A 232 12.62 5.44 13.65
CA VAL A 232 11.32 4.93 13.20
C VAL A 232 11.29 4.86 11.67
N SER A 233 10.93 3.69 11.16
CA SER A 233 10.59 3.46 9.76
C SER A 233 9.13 3.04 9.66
N MET A 234 8.35 3.66 8.74
CA MET A 234 6.94 3.34 8.59
C MET A 234 6.50 3.41 7.14
N PHE A 235 5.44 2.66 6.81
CA PHE A 235 4.69 2.84 5.57
C PHE A 235 3.51 3.78 5.80
N ALA A 236 3.26 4.70 4.85
CA ALA A 236 2.14 5.62 4.90
C ALA A 236 1.49 5.81 3.53
N ALA A 237 0.17 5.98 3.51
CA ALA A 237 -0.52 6.51 2.34
C ALA A 237 -0.30 8.04 2.24
N PRO A 238 -0.41 8.66 1.04
CA PRO A 238 -0.26 10.10 0.87
C PRO A 238 -1.15 10.94 1.80
N THR A 239 -2.40 10.52 2.01
CA THR A 239 -3.33 11.17 2.94
C THR A 239 -2.88 11.12 4.40
N MET A 240 -2.17 10.05 4.80
CA MET A 240 -1.57 9.95 6.14
C MET A 240 -0.40 10.92 6.28
N ILE A 241 0.44 11.05 5.24
CA ILE A 241 1.53 12.03 5.22
C ILE A 241 0.98 13.44 5.37
N ARG A 242 -0.05 13.80 4.60
CA ARG A 242 -0.70 15.11 4.71
C ARG A 242 -1.11 15.43 6.15
N ARG A 243 -1.84 14.51 6.79
CA ARG A 243 -2.26 14.66 8.19
C ARG A 243 -1.08 14.74 9.17
N LEU A 244 0.01 14.01 8.91
CA LEU A 244 1.23 14.06 9.73
C LEU A 244 1.92 15.42 9.59
N VAL A 245 2.03 15.96 8.37
CA VAL A 245 2.60 17.27 8.07
C VAL A 245 1.76 18.39 8.71
N ASP A 246 0.44 18.34 8.54
CA ASP A 246 -0.49 19.32 9.14
C ASP A 246 -0.34 19.35 10.67
N ARG A 247 -0.25 18.18 11.31
CA ARG A 247 -0.03 18.07 12.75
C ARG A 247 1.34 18.62 13.16
N ALA A 248 2.40 18.27 12.42
CA ALA A 248 3.75 18.74 12.68
C ALA A 248 3.82 20.29 12.62
N LYS A 249 3.21 20.90 11.60
CA LYS A 249 3.09 22.37 11.48
C LYS A 249 2.34 22.98 12.67
N ALA A 250 1.22 22.38 13.06
CA ALA A 250 0.39 22.89 14.16
C ALA A 250 1.09 22.83 15.52
N THR A 251 2.02 21.90 15.71
CA THR A 251 2.73 21.67 16.99
C THR A 251 4.18 22.16 16.99
N GLY A 252 4.72 22.56 15.84
CA GLY A 252 6.13 22.92 15.68
C GLY A 252 7.09 21.74 15.70
N GLN A 253 6.57 20.49 15.62
CA GLN A 253 7.39 19.29 15.54
C GLN A 253 7.91 19.08 14.11
N THR A 254 9.09 18.48 13.95
CA THR A 254 9.69 18.20 12.62
C THR A 254 9.83 16.71 12.33
N GLY A 255 9.20 15.85 13.15
CA GLY A 255 9.25 14.38 13.01
C GLY A 255 10.55 13.78 13.55
N GLU A 256 11.04 14.31 14.66
CA GLU A 256 12.21 13.76 15.39
C GLU A 256 11.99 12.28 15.66
N GLY A 257 13.06 11.49 15.55
CA GLY A 257 13.03 10.04 15.71
C GLY A 257 12.49 9.27 14.49
N ILE A 258 11.83 9.93 13.53
CA ILE A 258 11.44 9.28 12.26
C ILE A 258 12.63 9.31 11.31
N ARG A 259 13.14 8.14 10.94
CA ARG A 259 14.22 7.97 9.98
C ARG A 259 13.69 7.90 8.54
N SER A 260 12.59 7.18 8.34
CA SER A 260 12.07 6.90 6.99
C SER A 260 10.55 6.75 6.97
N ILE A 261 9.92 7.37 5.98
CA ILE A 261 8.52 7.17 5.64
C ILE A 261 8.48 6.69 4.19
N VAL A 262 8.24 5.40 4.01
CA VAL A 262 7.99 4.82 2.69
C VAL A 262 6.52 5.05 2.35
N TYR A 263 6.23 5.67 1.21
CA TYR A 263 4.85 5.98 0.86
C TYR A 263 4.46 5.52 -0.54
N GLY A 264 3.18 5.20 -0.68
CA GLY A 264 2.57 4.73 -1.92
C GLY A 264 1.10 4.37 -1.75
N GLY A 265 0.54 3.65 -2.71
CA GLY A 265 -0.84 3.18 -2.66
C GLY A 265 -1.89 4.23 -3.05
N GLY A 266 -1.48 5.45 -3.35
CA GLY A 266 -2.33 6.54 -3.84
C GLY A 266 -1.48 7.63 -4.50
N PRO A 267 -2.12 8.59 -5.20
CA PRO A 267 -1.41 9.71 -5.80
C PRO A 267 -0.79 10.61 -4.71
N MET A 268 0.50 10.90 -4.85
CA MET A 268 1.18 11.97 -4.12
C MET A 268 1.33 13.15 -5.07
N TYR A 269 0.79 14.28 -4.68
CA TYR A 269 0.90 15.52 -5.47
C TYR A 269 2.22 16.22 -5.19
N LEU A 270 2.77 16.89 -6.22
CA LEU A 270 4.07 17.54 -6.14
C LEU A 270 4.13 18.59 -5.02
N ALA A 271 3.08 19.36 -4.85
CA ALA A 271 3.01 20.38 -3.80
C ALA A 271 3.09 19.76 -2.40
N ASP A 272 2.35 18.64 -2.19
CA ASP A 272 2.29 17.96 -0.88
C ASP A 272 3.65 17.37 -0.49
N ILE A 273 4.37 16.76 -1.42
CA ILE A 273 5.69 16.18 -1.10
C ILE A 273 6.78 17.25 -0.94
N ILE A 274 6.68 18.38 -1.63
CA ILE A 274 7.56 19.52 -1.41
C ILE A 274 7.37 20.03 0.02
N GLU A 275 6.13 20.31 0.43
CA GLU A 275 5.80 20.77 1.78
C GLU A 275 6.22 19.75 2.84
N ALA A 276 5.98 18.46 2.61
CA ALA A 276 6.38 17.40 3.53
C ALA A 276 7.90 17.40 3.79
N VAL A 277 8.71 17.55 2.75
CA VAL A 277 10.17 17.61 2.88
C VAL A 277 10.60 18.92 3.57
N GLU A 278 9.94 20.04 3.30
CA GLU A 278 10.24 21.33 3.95
C GLU A 278 9.95 21.29 5.44
N VAL A 279 8.83 20.69 5.85
CA VAL A 279 8.41 20.62 7.27
C VAL A 279 9.16 19.54 8.04
N MET A 280 9.31 18.35 7.45
CA MET A 280 9.81 17.17 8.16
C MET A 280 11.22 16.73 7.74
N GLY A 281 11.84 17.39 6.76
CA GLY A 281 13.17 17.05 6.27
C GLY A 281 13.22 15.82 5.34
N PRO A 282 14.43 15.34 5.00
CA PRO A 282 14.68 14.35 3.95
C PRO A 282 14.44 12.91 4.44
N ARG A 283 13.22 12.53 4.71
CA ARG A 283 12.86 11.21 5.25
C ARG A 283 11.86 10.41 4.43
N PHE A 284 11.47 10.92 3.26
CA PHE A 284 10.45 10.31 2.42
C PHE A 284 11.05 9.46 1.30
N VAL A 285 10.45 8.29 1.09
CA VAL A 285 10.77 7.37 -0.01
C VAL A 285 9.48 7.03 -0.73
N GLN A 286 9.39 7.30 -2.02
CA GLN A 286 8.21 6.90 -2.78
C GLN A 286 8.39 5.51 -3.38
N ILE A 287 7.31 4.71 -3.35
CA ILE A 287 7.22 3.47 -4.11
C ILE A 287 5.92 3.46 -4.94
N TYR A 288 5.98 2.76 -6.05
CA TYR A 288 4.82 2.34 -6.80
C TYR A 288 4.78 0.82 -6.88
N GLY A 289 3.61 0.26 -6.64
CA GLY A 289 3.33 -1.16 -6.71
C GLY A 289 1.83 -1.41 -6.68
N GLN A 290 1.45 -2.62 -7.02
CA GLN A 290 0.06 -3.09 -6.99
C GLN A 290 0.00 -4.40 -6.21
N GLY A 291 -1.19 -4.95 -5.97
CA GLY A 291 -1.32 -6.27 -5.37
C GLY A 291 -0.62 -7.34 -6.20
N GLU A 292 -0.63 -7.18 -7.51
CA GLU A 292 -0.05 -8.06 -8.52
C GLU A 292 1.49 -8.00 -8.60
N SER A 293 2.11 -6.94 -8.09
CA SER A 293 3.54 -6.80 -7.83
C SER A 293 3.70 -5.93 -6.58
N PRO A 294 3.61 -6.56 -5.37
CA PRO A 294 3.42 -5.83 -4.12
C PRO A 294 4.66 -5.01 -3.78
N MET A 295 4.46 -3.70 -3.66
CA MET A 295 5.48 -2.72 -3.26
C MET A 295 6.71 -2.63 -4.17
N CYS A 296 6.71 -3.31 -5.33
CA CYS A 296 7.93 -3.60 -6.07
C CYS A 296 7.73 -3.45 -7.58
N ILE A 297 7.41 -2.22 -8.02
CA ILE A 297 7.47 -1.82 -9.43
C ILE A 297 8.53 -0.74 -9.60
N THR A 298 8.36 0.43 -8.97
CA THR A 298 9.37 1.50 -8.97
C THR A 298 9.64 2.02 -7.58
N ALA A 299 10.79 2.71 -7.41
CA ALA A 299 11.13 3.44 -6.22
C ALA A 299 11.80 4.78 -6.57
N LEU A 300 11.50 5.81 -5.76
CA LEU A 300 12.22 7.07 -5.71
C LEU A 300 12.83 7.19 -4.32
N PRO A 301 14.13 6.89 -4.17
CA PRO A 301 14.79 6.85 -2.86
C PRO A 301 14.90 8.25 -2.24
N ARG A 302 15.16 8.27 -0.95
CA ARG A 302 15.11 9.45 -0.08
C ARG A 302 16.01 10.61 -0.54
N ASP A 303 17.20 10.29 -1.00
CA ASP A 303 18.16 11.27 -1.54
C ASP A 303 17.59 11.98 -2.77
N LEU A 304 16.95 11.25 -3.69
CA LEU A 304 16.32 11.82 -4.87
C LEU A 304 15.03 12.61 -4.53
N VAL A 305 14.27 12.16 -3.52
CA VAL A 305 13.10 12.92 -3.03
C VAL A 305 13.54 14.26 -2.43
N ALA A 306 14.68 14.30 -1.75
CA ALA A 306 15.20 15.51 -1.11
C ALA A 306 16.07 16.40 -2.03
N ASP A 307 16.63 15.85 -3.11
CA ASP A 307 17.54 16.59 -4.00
C ASP A 307 16.83 17.77 -4.67
N ARG A 308 17.40 18.96 -4.51
CA ARG A 308 16.96 20.21 -5.16
C ARG A 308 18.01 20.77 -6.11
N SER A 309 19.19 20.14 -6.19
CA SER A 309 20.32 20.61 -6.98
C SER A 309 20.18 20.30 -8.47
N HIS A 310 19.47 19.21 -8.80
CA HIS A 310 19.33 18.77 -10.19
C HIS A 310 18.36 19.68 -10.99
N PRO A 311 18.70 20.13 -12.21
CA PRO A 311 17.84 21.05 -13.00
C PRO A 311 16.42 20.53 -13.23
N ARG A 312 16.23 19.19 -13.28
CA ARG A 312 14.92 18.54 -13.47
C ARG A 312 14.34 17.97 -12.17
N TRP A 313 14.75 18.46 -10.98
CA TRP A 313 14.34 17.91 -9.71
C TRP A 313 12.80 17.86 -9.54
N ARG A 314 12.08 18.89 -9.98
CA ARG A 314 10.61 18.92 -9.92
C ARG A 314 9.99 17.78 -10.73
N LYS A 315 10.50 17.51 -11.94
CA LYS A 315 10.02 16.42 -12.78
C LYS A 315 10.32 15.06 -12.17
N ARG A 316 11.53 14.88 -11.59
CA ARG A 316 11.89 13.65 -10.87
C ARG A 316 11.00 13.44 -9.65
N LEU A 317 10.76 14.47 -8.86
CA LEU A 317 9.93 14.41 -7.66
C LEU A 317 8.43 14.15 -7.99
N ALA A 318 7.94 14.60 -9.14
CA ALA A 318 6.60 14.30 -9.63
C ALA A 318 6.46 12.87 -10.22
N SER A 319 7.58 12.16 -10.40
CA SER A 319 7.58 10.76 -10.85
C SER A 319 7.39 9.80 -9.67
N VAL A 320 7.18 8.53 -9.97
CA VAL A 320 7.21 7.44 -8.97
C VAL A 320 8.57 6.71 -8.97
N GLY A 321 9.60 7.36 -9.51
CA GLY A 321 10.97 6.83 -9.55
C GLY A 321 11.25 5.92 -10.72
N THR A 322 12.27 5.08 -10.57
CA THR A 322 12.76 4.14 -11.58
C THR A 322 12.42 2.70 -11.20
N ALA A 323 12.45 1.78 -12.16
CA ALA A 323 12.19 0.36 -11.92
C ALA A 323 13.08 -0.19 -10.79
N GLN A 324 12.49 -0.96 -9.88
CA GLN A 324 13.26 -1.68 -8.85
C GLN A 324 14.01 -2.87 -9.46
N ALA A 325 15.12 -3.25 -8.87
CA ALA A 325 16.03 -4.28 -9.37
C ALA A 325 15.38 -5.63 -9.78
N PRO A 326 14.35 -6.15 -9.11
CA PRO A 326 13.75 -7.43 -9.50
C PRO A 326 12.72 -7.35 -10.62
N VAL A 327 12.48 -6.18 -11.24
CA VAL A 327 11.48 -6.01 -12.29
C VAL A 327 11.98 -5.18 -13.48
N GLU A 328 11.37 -5.41 -14.62
CA GLU A 328 11.41 -4.55 -15.80
C GLU A 328 10.08 -3.81 -15.93
N VAL A 329 10.15 -2.53 -16.32
CA VAL A 329 8.98 -1.69 -16.59
C VAL A 329 9.02 -1.25 -18.05
N ARG A 330 7.87 -1.34 -18.71
CA ARG A 330 7.68 -0.92 -20.12
C ARG A 330 6.43 -0.06 -20.23
N ILE A 331 6.46 0.92 -21.10
CA ILE A 331 5.26 1.63 -21.56
C ILE A 331 4.90 1.05 -22.92
N ALA A 332 3.63 0.69 -23.10
CA ALA A 332 3.18 0.05 -24.32
C ALA A 332 1.85 0.65 -24.83
N ASP A 333 1.64 0.50 -26.14
CA ASP A 333 0.36 0.78 -26.78
C ASP A 333 -0.69 -0.33 -26.48
N ALA A 334 -1.87 -0.22 -27.09
CA ALA A 334 -2.95 -1.19 -26.92
C ALA A 334 -2.62 -2.60 -27.43
N ASP A 335 -1.67 -2.71 -28.37
CA ASP A 335 -1.19 -3.98 -28.92
C ASP A 335 0.01 -4.56 -28.16
N GLY A 336 0.45 -3.88 -27.09
CA GLY A 336 1.59 -4.28 -26.25
C GLY A 336 2.95 -3.93 -26.85
N GLN A 337 3.00 -3.12 -27.91
CA GLN A 337 4.26 -2.69 -28.50
C GLN A 337 4.89 -1.58 -27.64
N PRO A 338 6.21 -1.64 -27.41
CA PRO A 338 6.88 -0.64 -26.58
C PRO A 338 6.85 0.74 -27.24
N LEU A 339 6.52 1.74 -26.43
CA LEU A 339 6.54 3.14 -26.83
C LEU A 339 7.88 3.79 -26.50
N PRO A 340 8.33 4.77 -27.30
CA PRO A 340 9.55 5.52 -27.03
C PRO A 340 9.43 6.39 -25.77
N PRO A 341 10.58 6.81 -25.17
CA PRO A 341 10.59 7.67 -24.01
C PRO A 341 9.80 8.96 -24.20
N GLY A 342 8.98 9.30 -23.20
CA GLY A 342 8.12 10.48 -23.17
C GLY A 342 6.71 10.24 -23.71
N GLU A 343 6.47 9.17 -24.45
CA GLU A 343 5.12 8.80 -24.89
C GLU A 343 4.32 8.14 -23.75
N THR A 344 3.01 8.38 -23.75
CA THR A 344 2.11 7.85 -22.73
C THR A 344 1.41 6.60 -23.26
N GLY A 345 1.48 5.52 -22.47
CA GLY A 345 0.80 4.26 -22.74
C GLY A 345 0.51 3.51 -21.45
N GLU A 346 0.09 2.25 -21.56
CA GLU A 346 -0.13 1.40 -20.41
C GLU A 346 1.20 0.91 -19.83
N ILE A 347 1.26 0.86 -18.51
CA ILE A 347 2.44 0.39 -17.76
C ILE A 347 2.39 -1.13 -17.72
N LEU A 348 3.39 -1.77 -18.29
CA LEU A 348 3.59 -3.21 -18.21
C LEU A 348 4.79 -3.52 -17.31
N VAL A 349 4.68 -4.59 -16.53
CA VAL A 349 5.72 -4.99 -15.57
C VAL A 349 6.09 -6.44 -15.82
N ARG A 350 7.36 -6.81 -15.71
CA ARG A 350 7.82 -8.19 -15.74
C ARG A 350 8.91 -8.39 -14.71
N GLY A 351 8.86 -9.48 -13.96
CA GLY A 351 9.95 -9.80 -13.03
C GLY A 351 9.57 -10.74 -11.90
N ALA A 352 10.53 -10.94 -11.01
CA ALA A 352 10.43 -11.95 -9.97
C ALA A 352 9.44 -11.60 -8.83
N SER A 353 9.03 -10.32 -8.70
CA SER A 353 8.01 -9.90 -7.71
C SER A 353 6.57 -10.03 -8.23
N VAL A 354 6.39 -10.30 -9.53
CA VAL A 354 5.08 -10.42 -10.16
C VAL A 354 4.35 -11.67 -9.67
N MET A 355 3.08 -11.51 -9.35
CA MET A 355 2.19 -12.56 -8.86
C MET A 355 2.22 -13.83 -9.70
N LYS A 356 1.89 -14.95 -9.10
CA LYS A 356 1.65 -16.22 -9.80
C LYS A 356 0.38 -16.17 -10.65
N GLY A 357 -0.65 -15.48 -10.16
CA GLY A 357 -1.96 -15.32 -10.80
C GLY A 357 -3.02 -14.95 -9.79
N TYR A 358 -4.28 -14.96 -10.22
CA TYR A 358 -5.43 -14.79 -9.32
C TYR A 358 -5.94 -16.15 -8.86
N TRP A 359 -6.15 -16.29 -7.57
CA TRP A 359 -6.63 -17.49 -6.90
C TRP A 359 -7.95 -17.98 -7.51
N GLN A 360 -7.95 -19.24 -7.99
CA GLN A 360 -9.10 -19.89 -8.63
C GLN A 360 -9.77 -19.07 -9.74
N ASN A 361 -9.01 -18.20 -10.42
CA ASN A 361 -9.53 -17.34 -11.48
C ASN A 361 -8.56 -17.30 -12.68
N PRO A 362 -8.48 -18.40 -13.46
CA PRO A 362 -7.58 -18.49 -14.61
C PRO A 362 -7.93 -17.49 -15.73
N GLU A 363 -9.21 -17.16 -15.92
CA GLU A 363 -9.66 -16.19 -16.91
C GLU A 363 -9.13 -14.79 -16.57
N ALA A 364 -9.31 -14.33 -15.34
CA ALA A 364 -8.76 -13.04 -14.92
C ALA A 364 -7.23 -13.03 -14.93
N THR A 365 -6.59 -14.17 -14.65
CA THR A 365 -5.15 -14.31 -14.74
C THR A 365 -4.67 -14.14 -16.17
N ALA A 366 -5.28 -14.83 -17.13
CA ALA A 366 -4.94 -14.71 -18.54
C ALA A 366 -5.21 -13.31 -19.11
N ALA A 367 -6.26 -12.63 -18.63
CA ALA A 367 -6.55 -11.25 -19.02
C ALA A 367 -5.51 -10.25 -18.50
N ALA A 368 -4.99 -10.46 -17.29
CA ALA A 368 -4.03 -9.56 -16.65
C ALA A 368 -2.57 -9.87 -17.00
N LEU A 369 -2.23 -11.14 -17.22
CA LEU A 369 -0.88 -11.64 -17.52
C LEU A 369 -0.82 -12.10 -18.99
N LYS A 370 -0.27 -11.25 -19.86
CA LYS A 370 -0.07 -11.57 -21.28
C LYS A 370 1.42 -11.67 -21.55
N ASP A 371 1.86 -12.81 -22.07
CA ASP A 371 3.26 -13.08 -22.42
C ASP A 371 4.27 -12.80 -21.27
N GLY A 372 3.84 -13.07 -20.02
CA GLY A 372 4.64 -12.81 -18.82
C GLY A 372 4.69 -11.35 -18.36
N TRP A 373 3.90 -10.47 -18.98
CA TRP A 373 3.75 -9.07 -18.60
C TRP A 373 2.38 -8.81 -17.97
N PRO A 374 2.28 -8.50 -16.68
CA PRO A 374 1.10 -7.87 -16.11
C PRO A 374 0.81 -6.54 -16.79
N TRP A 375 -0.43 -6.41 -17.25
CA TRP A 375 -1.03 -5.16 -17.65
C TRP A 375 -1.63 -4.51 -16.42
N THR A 376 -1.00 -3.41 -16.00
CA THR A 376 -1.33 -2.82 -14.69
C THR A 376 -2.66 -2.09 -14.66
N GLY A 377 -3.20 -1.72 -15.82
CA GLY A 377 -4.34 -0.83 -15.93
C GLY A 377 -4.00 0.63 -15.54
N ASP A 378 -2.75 0.95 -15.30
CA ASP A 378 -2.27 2.30 -15.03
C ASP A 378 -1.59 2.86 -16.29
N MET A 379 -1.88 4.12 -16.62
CA MET A 379 -1.26 4.85 -17.71
C MET A 379 -0.08 5.65 -17.19
N GLY A 380 1.01 5.70 -17.95
CA GLY A 380 2.20 6.43 -17.57
C GLY A 380 3.14 6.70 -18.73
N ALA A 381 4.26 7.35 -18.43
CA ALA A 381 5.33 7.61 -19.38
C ALA A 381 6.69 7.45 -18.68
N LEU A 382 7.63 6.78 -19.34
CA LEU A 382 9.03 6.75 -18.94
C LEU A 382 9.78 7.90 -19.62
N ASP A 383 10.59 8.62 -18.88
CA ASP A 383 11.49 9.59 -19.52
C ASP A 383 12.81 8.92 -19.96
N ALA A 384 13.68 9.70 -20.61
CA ALA A 384 14.97 9.21 -21.11
C ALA A 384 15.95 8.73 -20.00
N ASP A 385 15.72 9.14 -18.76
CA ASP A 385 16.50 8.69 -17.59
C ASP A 385 15.84 7.49 -16.89
N GLY A 386 14.70 6.99 -17.39
CA GLY A 386 13.97 5.85 -16.82
C GLY A 386 13.02 6.21 -15.67
N PHE A 387 12.76 7.49 -15.40
CA PHE A 387 11.76 7.88 -14.40
C PHE A 387 10.35 7.70 -14.92
N LEU A 388 9.53 6.96 -14.16
CA LEU A 388 8.14 6.69 -14.48
C LEU A 388 7.24 7.79 -13.90
N THR A 389 6.49 8.46 -14.75
CA THR A 389 5.43 9.38 -14.34
C THR A 389 4.07 8.71 -14.53
N LEU A 390 3.34 8.50 -13.43
CA LEU A 390 1.96 8.01 -13.49
C LEU A 390 1.05 9.13 -13.99
N LYS A 391 0.13 8.78 -14.90
CA LYS A 391 -0.86 9.69 -15.45
C LYS A 391 -2.24 9.48 -14.80
N ASP A 392 -2.83 8.31 -14.95
CA ASP A 392 -4.07 7.88 -14.29
C ASP A 392 -4.31 6.38 -14.53
N ARG A 393 -5.46 5.87 -14.06
CA ARG A 393 -5.99 4.58 -14.47
C ARG A 393 -6.53 4.65 -15.90
N SER A 394 -6.30 3.62 -16.71
CA SER A 394 -6.82 3.56 -18.10
C SER A 394 -8.33 3.79 -18.17
N LYS A 395 -9.09 3.24 -17.22
CA LYS A 395 -10.55 3.39 -17.09
C LYS A 395 -11.02 4.76 -16.57
N ASP A 396 -10.14 5.56 -16.02
CA ASP A 396 -10.44 6.91 -15.48
C ASP A 396 -9.97 8.02 -16.43
N VAL A 397 -9.29 7.67 -17.53
CA VAL A 397 -8.94 8.61 -18.60
C VAL A 397 -10.22 9.17 -19.21
N ILE A 398 -10.32 10.48 -19.29
CA ILE A 398 -11.47 11.20 -19.85
C ILE A 398 -11.26 11.36 -21.35
N ILE A 399 -12.20 10.89 -22.15
CA ILE A 399 -12.15 11.02 -23.61
C ILE A 399 -13.07 12.16 -24.03
N SER A 400 -12.50 13.36 -24.18
CA SER A 400 -13.25 14.56 -24.55
C SER A 400 -12.85 15.08 -25.91
N GLY A 401 -13.80 15.14 -26.83
CA GLY A 401 -13.56 15.56 -28.21
C GLY A 401 -12.48 14.74 -28.92
N GLY A 402 -12.40 13.42 -28.64
CA GLY A 402 -11.39 12.51 -29.20
C GLY A 402 -9.99 12.66 -28.60
N THR A 403 -9.84 13.45 -27.54
CA THR A 403 -8.55 13.67 -26.85
C THR A 403 -8.57 13.04 -25.48
N ASN A 404 -7.51 12.30 -25.14
CA ASN A 404 -7.32 11.75 -23.81
C ASN A 404 -6.92 12.86 -22.84
N ILE A 405 -7.70 13.03 -21.77
CA ILE A 405 -7.42 13.94 -20.68
C ILE A 405 -7.21 13.11 -19.42
N TYR A 406 -6.08 13.32 -18.77
CA TYR A 406 -5.72 12.59 -17.57
C TYR A 406 -6.16 13.40 -16.34
N PRO A 407 -7.10 12.89 -15.53
CA PRO A 407 -7.60 13.58 -14.33
C PRO A 407 -6.51 14.16 -13.44
N ARG A 408 -5.43 13.41 -13.20
CA ARG A 408 -4.33 13.83 -12.34
C ARG A 408 -3.70 15.17 -12.78
N GLU A 409 -3.55 15.40 -14.07
CA GLU A 409 -2.98 16.66 -14.58
C GLU A 409 -3.85 17.87 -14.22
N VAL A 410 -5.16 17.68 -14.27
CA VAL A 410 -6.14 18.72 -13.90
C VAL A 410 -6.20 18.90 -12.38
N GLU A 411 -6.15 17.79 -11.64
CA GLU A 411 -6.09 17.77 -10.17
C GLU A 411 -4.84 18.51 -9.66
N GLU A 412 -3.66 18.24 -10.23
CA GLU A 412 -2.40 18.93 -9.89
C GLU A 412 -2.49 20.44 -10.14
N ALA A 413 -3.10 20.86 -11.24
CA ALA A 413 -3.29 22.29 -11.52
C ALA A 413 -4.22 22.94 -10.49
N LEU A 414 -5.36 22.31 -10.17
CA LEU A 414 -6.33 22.84 -9.22
C LEU A 414 -5.79 22.92 -7.78
N LEU A 415 -4.96 21.96 -7.36
CA LEU A 415 -4.32 21.97 -6.04
C LEU A 415 -3.31 23.09 -5.82
N LEU A 416 -2.85 23.75 -6.87
CA LEU A 416 -2.04 24.97 -6.76
C LEU A 416 -2.87 26.21 -6.36
N HIS A 417 -4.21 26.14 -6.46
CA HIS A 417 -5.08 27.25 -6.08
C HIS A 417 -5.31 27.27 -4.57
N PRO A 418 -5.09 28.40 -3.87
CA PRO A 418 -5.09 28.46 -2.40
C PRO A 418 -6.45 28.15 -1.76
N SER A 419 -7.56 28.22 -2.50
CA SER A 419 -8.89 27.88 -1.99
C SER A 419 -9.23 26.39 -2.10
N VAL A 420 -8.36 25.55 -2.70
CA VAL A 420 -8.58 24.12 -2.90
C VAL A 420 -7.81 23.33 -1.84
N HIS A 421 -8.54 22.53 -1.06
CA HIS A 421 -7.95 21.59 -0.11
C HIS A 421 -7.72 20.20 -0.73
N GLU A 422 -8.78 19.65 -1.33
CA GLU A 422 -8.70 18.40 -2.07
C GLU A 422 -9.51 18.51 -3.36
N VAL A 423 -9.16 17.69 -4.36
CA VAL A 423 -9.87 17.65 -5.63
C VAL A 423 -9.85 16.24 -6.21
N ALA A 424 -10.93 15.88 -6.88
CA ALA A 424 -11.02 14.70 -7.74
C ALA A 424 -11.65 15.10 -9.07
N VAL A 425 -11.02 14.69 -10.16
CA VAL A 425 -11.48 14.99 -11.51
C VAL A 425 -11.97 13.71 -12.18
N LEU A 426 -13.09 13.80 -12.90
CA LEU A 426 -13.72 12.68 -13.61
C LEU A 426 -14.40 13.15 -14.89
N GLY A 427 -14.60 12.22 -15.83
CA GLY A 427 -15.40 12.42 -17.01
C GLY A 427 -16.90 12.30 -16.69
N GLN A 428 -17.71 13.15 -17.27
CA GLN A 428 -19.17 13.06 -17.25
C GLN A 428 -19.66 12.95 -18.68
N PRO A 429 -20.60 12.04 -19.00
CA PRO A 429 -21.17 11.94 -20.35
C PRO A 429 -21.64 13.30 -20.86
N ASP A 430 -21.26 13.62 -22.07
CA ASP A 430 -21.56 14.91 -22.73
C ASP A 430 -21.91 14.67 -24.21
N PRO A 431 -23.06 15.17 -24.69
CA PRO A 431 -23.52 14.87 -26.03
C PRO A 431 -22.68 15.50 -27.15
N GLU A 432 -21.91 16.56 -26.85
CA GLU A 432 -21.06 17.23 -27.83
C GLU A 432 -19.64 16.66 -27.83
N TRP A 433 -19.10 16.38 -26.63
CA TRP A 433 -17.69 16.04 -26.45
C TRP A 433 -17.45 14.55 -26.17
N GLY A 434 -18.50 13.72 -26.04
CA GLY A 434 -18.42 12.36 -25.51
C GLY A 434 -18.33 12.38 -23.99
N GLU A 435 -17.29 13.02 -23.44
CA GLU A 435 -17.17 13.29 -22.01
C GLU A 435 -16.78 14.76 -21.76
N ALA A 436 -17.38 15.35 -20.73
CA ALA A 436 -16.96 16.65 -20.17
C ALA A 436 -16.11 16.44 -18.91
N VAL A 437 -15.03 17.19 -18.78
CA VAL A 437 -14.22 17.20 -17.57
C VAL A 437 -14.97 17.88 -16.43
N VAL A 438 -15.07 17.21 -15.27
CA VAL A 438 -15.77 17.70 -14.08
C VAL A 438 -14.83 17.60 -12.87
N ALA A 439 -14.77 18.66 -12.06
CA ALA A 439 -13.98 18.70 -10.84
C ALA A 439 -14.88 18.69 -9.59
N CYS A 440 -14.65 17.75 -8.68
CA CYS A 440 -15.19 17.74 -7.32
C CYS A 440 -14.13 18.31 -6.39
N VAL A 441 -14.43 19.46 -5.77
CA VAL A 441 -13.47 20.26 -4.98
C VAL A 441 -13.92 20.33 -3.54
N THR A 442 -13.02 20.09 -2.60
CA THR A 442 -13.22 20.44 -1.18
C THR A 442 -12.50 21.76 -0.88
N PRO A 443 -13.16 22.70 -0.20
CA PRO A 443 -12.57 24.00 0.09
C PRO A 443 -11.44 23.93 1.12
N ALA A 444 -10.47 24.83 1.00
CA ALA A 444 -9.52 25.08 2.07
C ALA A 444 -10.26 25.66 3.31
N PRO A 445 -9.75 25.41 4.54
CA PRO A 445 -10.39 25.89 5.76
C PRO A 445 -10.69 27.39 5.75
N GLY A 446 -11.95 27.76 5.97
CA GLY A 446 -12.39 29.16 6.03
C GLY A 446 -12.51 29.88 4.69
N VAL A 447 -12.39 29.17 3.57
CA VAL A 447 -12.46 29.77 2.22
C VAL A 447 -13.55 29.07 1.41
N THR A 448 -14.31 29.83 0.65
CA THR A 448 -15.26 29.29 -0.34
C THR A 448 -14.64 29.45 -1.74
N PRO A 449 -14.33 28.38 -2.46
CA PRO A 449 -13.81 28.48 -3.82
C PRO A 449 -14.83 29.11 -4.77
N ASP A 450 -14.37 30.06 -5.58
CA ASP A 450 -15.17 30.61 -6.68
C ASP A 450 -14.89 29.79 -7.95
N PRO A 451 -15.89 29.12 -8.57
CA PRO A 451 -15.73 28.38 -9.81
C PRO A 451 -15.12 29.20 -10.96
N ALA A 452 -15.42 30.51 -11.04
CA ALA A 452 -14.85 31.37 -12.06
C ALA A 452 -13.35 31.62 -11.84
N ALA A 453 -12.92 31.77 -10.59
CA ALA A 453 -11.51 31.90 -10.23
C ALA A 453 -10.75 30.56 -10.50
N LEU A 454 -11.35 29.40 -10.20
CA LEU A 454 -10.78 28.09 -10.51
C LEU A 454 -10.65 27.87 -12.02
N ASP A 455 -11.64 28.28 -12.82
CA ASP A 455 -11.58 28.22 -14.28
C ASP A 455 -10.46 29.11 -14.85
N ALA A 456 -10.34 30.34 -14.36
CA ALA A 456 -9.28 31.27 -14.75
C ALA A 456 -7.89 30.69 -14.38
N HIS A 457 -7.77 30.10 -13.20
CA HIS A 457 -6.55 29.44 -12.75
C HIS A 457 -6.18 28.26 -13.66
N CYS A 458 -7.13 27.38 -13.99
CA CYS A 458 -6.88 26.28 -14.92
C CYS A 458 -6.42 26.77 -16.30
N ARG A 459 -7.00 27.84 -16.83
CA ARG A 459 -6.58 28.45 -18.13
C ARG A 459 -5.14 28.95 -18.12
N ALA A 460 -4.65 29.37 -16.96
CA ALA A 460 -3.27 29.84 -16.82
C ALA A 460 -2.25 28.69 -16.70
N HIS A 461 -2.68 27.48 -16.31
CA HIS A 461 -1.78 26.38 -15.97
C HIS A 461 -1.87 25.16 -16.90
N ILE A 462 -3.02 24.94 -17.54
CA ILE A 462 -3.25 23.78 -18.42
C ILE A 462 -3.95 24.21 -19.74
N ALA A 463 -3.85 23.34 -20.76
CA ALA A 463 -4.51 23.60 -22.02
C ALA A 463 -6.04 23.73 -21.86
N GLY A 464 -6.64 24.69 -22.53
CA GLY A 464 -8.05 25.07 -22.34
C GLY A 464 -9.06 23.93 -22.52
N PHE A 465 -8.77 22.93 -23.35
CA PHE A 465 -9.64 21.77 -23.54
C PHE A 465 -9.63 20.80 -22.34
N LYS A 466 -8.58 20.82 -21.51
CA LYS A 466 -8.45 19.97 -20.31
C LYS A 466 -9.18 20.52 -19.08
N ARG A 467 -9.52 21.80 -19.09
CA ARG A 467 -10.12 22.45 -17.92
C ARG A 467 -11.52 21.89 -17.61
N PRO A 468 -11.90 21.81 -16.35
CA PRO A 468 -13.25 21.40 -15.98
C PRO A 468 -14.30 22.31 -16.57
N LYS A 469 -15.39 21.70 -17.05
CA LYS A 469 -16.59 22.42 -17.51
C LYS A 469 -17.54 22.71 -16.36
N ARG A 470 -17.41 21.93 -15.26
CA ARG A 470 -18.23 22.06 -14.03
C ARG A 470 -17.37 21.84 -12.82
N TYR A 471 -17.69 22.59 -11.75
CA TYR A 471 -17.05 22.48 -10.45
C TYR A 471 -18.11 22.17 -9.40
N HIS A 472 -17.99 21.02 -8.72
CA HIS A 472 -18.85 20.62 -7.62
C HIS A 472 -18.12 20.83 -6.30
N LEU A 473 -18.64 21.72 -5.45
CA LEU A 473 -18.09 21.94 -4.12
C LEU A 473 -18.67 20.91 -3.17
N LEU A 474 -17.82 20.15 -2.50
CA LEU A 474 -18.19 19.11 -1.56
C LEU A 474 -17.54 19.39 -0.20
N GLU A 475 -18.21 19.02 0.89
CA GLU A 475 -17.61 19.11 2.24
C GLU A 475 -16.43 18.13 2.39
N ALA A 476 -16.53 16.93 1.81
CA ALA A 476 -15.49 15.92 1.79
C ALA A 476 -15.59 15.05 0.53
N LEU A 477 -14.45 14.55 0.04
CA LEU A 477 -14.44 13.54 -1.01
C LEU A 477 -14.71 12.15 -0.38
N PRO A 478 -15.53 11.28 -1.00
CA PRO A 478 -15.70 9.91 -0.56
C PRO A 478 -14.39 9.14 -0.70
N LYS A 479 -13.98 8.46 0.37
CA LYS A 479 -12.71 7.74 0.44
C LYS A 479 -12.92 6.33 0.98
N ASN A 480 -12.11 5.40 0.51
CA ASN A 480 -12.03 4.08 1.12
C ASN A 480 -11.25 4.12 2.46
N ASN A 481 -11.18 2.96 3.11
CA ASN A 481 -10.49 2.79 4.41
C ASN A 481 -8.97 3.11 4.38
N TYR A 482 -8.40 3.31 3.20
CA TYR A 482 -6.99 3.68 2.97
C TYR A 482 -6.82 5.16 2.60
N GLY A 483 -7.91 5.94 2.59
CA GLY A 483 -7.88 7.34 2.21
C GLY A 483 -7.86 7.58 0.70
N LYS A 484 -8.02 6.54 -0.13
CA LYS A 484 -8.12 6.67 -1.59
C LYS A 484 -9.53 7.14 -1.98
N VAL A 485 -9.58 8.18 -2.82
CA VAL A 485 -10.86 8.70 -3.34
C VAL A 485 -11.58 7.64 -4.17
N LEU A 486 -12.88 7.51 -3.91
CA LEU A 486 -13.78 6.57 -4.60
C LEU A 486 -14.48 7.29 -5.77
N LYS A 487 -13.83 7.30 -6.95
CA LYS A 487 -14.40 7.95 -8.16
C LYS A 487 -15.75 7.33 -8.58
N THR A 488 -15.97 6.05 -8.31
CA THR A 488 -17.28 5.39 -8.53
C THR A 488 -18.39 6.00 -7.69
N GLU A 489 -18.12 6.29 -6.43
CA GLU A 489 -19.08 6.93 -5.54
C GLU A 489 -19.33 8.39 -5.95
N LEU A 490 -18.28 9.11 -6.38
CA LEU A 490 -18.44 10.44 -6.94
C LEU A 490 -19.34 10.43 -8.19
N ARG A 491 -19.14 9.47 -9.11
CA ARG A 491 -20.01 9.32 -10.29
C ARG A 491 -21.47 9.10 -9.87
N ARG A 492 -21.72 8.24 -8.88
CA ARG A 492 -23.06 8.00 -8.35
C ARG A 492 -23.67 9.26 -7.75
N MET A 493 -22.92 10.01 -6.93
CA MET A 493 -23.37 11.27 -6.34
C MET A 493 -23.73 12.33 -7.39
N LEU A 494 -23.05 12.32 -8.53
CA LEU A 494 -23.30 13.22 -9.64
C LEU A 494 -24.41 12.73 -10.61
N GLY A 495 -25.14 11.66 -10.26
CA GLY A 495 -26.24 11.12 -11.07
C GLY A 495 -25.77 10.36 -12.32
N GLN A 496 -24.56 9.81 -12.30
CA GLN A 496 -23.98 8.99 -13.37
C GLN A 496 -24.06 7.52 -12.94
N GLU A 497 -25.23 6.90 -13.01
CA GLU A 497 -25.34 5.45 -13.01
C GLU A 497 -25.16 4.96 -14.45
N GLY A 498 -24.07 4.23 -14.69
CA GLY A 498 -23.78 3.51 -15.91
C GLY A 498 -23.89 2.02 -15.71
#